data_e4a6f6c36c43a00b70f910cd5d44cbd2
#
_entry.id   e4a6f6c36c43a00b70f910cd5d44cbd2
#
_cell.length_a   1.000
_cell.length_b   1.000
_cell.length_c   1.000
_cell.angle_alpha   90.00
_cell.angle_beta   90.00
_cell.angle_gamma   90.00
#
_symmetry.space_group_name_H-M   'P 1'
#
loop_
_entity.id
_entity.type
_entity.pdbx_description
1 polymer ?
#
loop_
_entity_poly.entity_id
_entity_poly.type
_entity_poly.pdbx_seq_one_letter_code
_entity_poly.pdbx_strand_id
1 'polypeptide(L)'
;MKEMLHHHLSGTWIFLAVLCSALLTSHGVASAQSMQRVDLELVLAVDTSGSVDNNEYQLQIEGLIRAFRDPAVIAAIIGTSAVGGVAATVVHWSSVNDQEQIVPWSVLTNELSAHAFSDAIASAPTRSFSDSTGIGGVLQYSERIIRRNRFVGRRKSIDVSGDGSNNSGIPPVLVRDMVTDEGITVNGLTILTDEPFLHLYFAENVIGGEGAFVMSVNDYSDIVIGTRNKLLREISVNIAAAPTSGMITTRP
;
A
#
# COMPACT_ATOMS: atom_id res chain seq x y z
N MET A 1 -56.03 -51.50 72.01
CA MET A 1 -56.95 -50.38 72.32
C MET A 1 -56.40 -49.22 71.48
N LYS A 2 -56.95 -49.08 70.32
CA LYS A 2 -57.56 -47.87 69.80
C LYS A 2 -56.69 -46.66 69.79
N GLU A 3 -56.50 -45.92 68.76
CA GLU A 3 -57.25 -45.51 67.60
C GLU A 3 -56.25 -44.84 66.59
N MET A 4 -56.33 -45.10 65.34
CA MET A 4 -56.97 -44.31 64.30
C MET A 4 -56.69 -42.82 64.37
N LEU A 5 -56.18 -42.28 63.35
CA LEU A 5 -56.54 -41.86 62.05
C LEU A 5 -55.95 -40.45 61.82
N HIS A 6 -55.56 -39.96 60.81
CA HIS A 6 -56.14 -39.60 59.53
C HIS A 6 -55.08 -39.08 58.55
N HIS A 7 -55.17 -39.54 57.37
CA HIS A 7 -54.49 -38.99 56.19
C HIS A 7 -55.00 -37.59 55.87
N HIS A 8 -54.09 -36.72 55.56
CA HIS A 8 -54.35 -35.63 54.62
C HIS A 8 -53.26 -35.62 53.56
N LEU A 9 -53.67 -36.09 52.38
CA LEU A 9 -53.02 -35.89 51.11
C LEU A 9 -53.21 -34.44 50.71
N SER A 10 -52.14 -33.66 50.67
CA SER A 10 -52.10 -32.40 49.93
C SER A 10 -51.13 -32.56 48.78
N GLY A 11 -51.71 -32.74 47.61
CA GLY A 11 -50.99 -32.83 46.35
C GLY A 11 -50.31 -31.51 46.01
N THR A 12 -49.02 -31.54 46.00
CA THR A 12 -48.23 -30.42 45.49
C THR A 12 -48.01 -30.67 43.97
N TRP A 13 -48.69 -29.89 43.17
CA TRP A 13 -48.48 -29.83 41.73
C TRP A 13 -47.17 -29.14 41.45
N ILE A 14 -46.15 -29.91 41.04
CA ILE A 14 -44.91 -29.36 40.54
C ILE A 14 -45.16 -28.88 39.11
N PHE A 15 -45.28 -27.59 38.93
CA PHE A 15 -45.25 -26.95 37.60
C PHE A 15 -43.79 -27.01 37.09
N LEU A 16 -43.57 -27.92 36.15
CA LEU A 16 -42.34 -27.99 35.38
C LEU A 16 -42.33 -26.84 34.37
N ALA A 17 -41.77 -25.70 34.74
CA ALA A 17 -41.53 -24.60 33.82
C ALA A 17 -40.38 -24.99 32.89
N VAL A 18 -40.73 -25.43 31.69
CA VAL A 18 -39.73 -25.60 30.59
C VAL A 18 -39.29 -24.23 30.13
N LEU A 19 -38.17 -23.77 30.65
CA LEU A 19 -37.50 -22.57 30.20
C LEU A 19 -36.86 -22.85 28.83
N CYS A 20 -37.61 -22.57 27.78
CA CYS A 20 -37.09 -22.62 26.40
C CYS A 20 -36.13 -21.43 26.20
N SER A 21 -34.86 -21.60 26.54
CA SER A 21 -33.81 -20.63 26.25
C SER A 21 -33.64 -20.61 24.73
N ALA A 22 -34.28 -19.66 24.07
CA ALA A 22 -34.02 -19.32 22.68
C ALA A 22 -32.59 -18.73 22.62
N LEU A 23 -31.62 -19.58 22.31
CA LEU A 23 -30.30 -19.17 21.85
C LEU A 23 -30.45 -18.43 20.54
N LEU A 24 -30.63 -17.12 20.60
CA LEU A 24 -30.44 -16.22 19.46
C LEU A 24 -28.96 -16.31 19.07
N THR A 25 -28.62 -17.27 18.24
CA THR A 25 -27.36 -17.25 17.50
C THR A 25 -27.42 -16.02 16.59
N SER A 26 -26.85 -14.92 17.06
CA SER A 26 -26.53 -13.78 16.20
C SER A 26 -25.48 -14.29 15.20
N HIS A 27 -25.95 -14.77 14.06
CA HIS A 27 -25.11 -14.94 12.88
C HIS A 27 -24.68 -13.53 12.50
N GLY A 28 -23.51 -13.12 12.99
CA GLY A 28 -22.82 -11.95 12.48
C GLY A 28 -22.69 -12.17 10.98
N VAL A 29 -23.50 -11.46 10.21
CA VAL A 29 -23.32 -11.38 8.76
C VAL A 29 -21.94 -10.77 8.60
N ALA A 30 -20.94 -11.59 8.29
CA ALA A 30 -19.66 -11.12 7.83
C ALA A 30 -19.97 -10.30 6.58
N SER A 31 -20.07 -8.98 6.73
CA SER A 31 -20.22 -8.06 5.62
C SER A 31 -19.00 -8.31 4.74
N ALA A 32 -19.21 -8.97 3.60
CA ALA A 32 -18.17 -9.07 2.59
C ALA A 32 -17.78 -7.62 2.26
N GLN A 33 -16.61 -7.22 2.72
CA GLN A 33 -16.12 -5.86 2.54
C GLN A 33 -16.00 -5.64 1.03
N SER A 34 -16.89 -4.83 0.46
CA SER A 34 -16.94 -4.59 -0.97
C SER A 34 -15.60 -4.00 -1.42
N MET A 35 -15.02 -4.57 -2.49
CA MET A 35 -13.80 -4.05 -3.11
C MET A 35 -14.04 -2.61 -3.56
N GLN A 36 -13.18 -1.70 -3.13
CA GLN A 36 -13.25 -0.28 -3.47
C GLN A 36 -12.45 -0.01 -4.76
N ARG A 37 -13.09 0.62 -5.74
CA ARG A 37 -12.38 1.04 -6.96
C ARG A 37 -11.56 2.28 -6.70
N VAL A 38 -10.33 2.29 -7.26
CA VAL A 38 -9.39 3.42 -7.24
C VAL A 38 -8.73 3.56 -8.61
N ASP A 39 -8.18 4.73 -8.90
CA ASP A 39 -7.41 4.93 -10.14
C ASP A 39 -6.05 4.24 -10.07
N LEU A 40 -5.36 4.40 -8.93
CA LEU A 40 -4.02 3.86 -8.72
C LEU A 40 -3.91 3.18 -7.35
N GLU A 41 -3.37 1.96 -7.33
CA GLU A 41 -2.80 1.35 -6.14
C GLU A 41 -1.29 1.56 -6.16
N LEU A 42 -0.74 2.23 -5.15
CA LEU A 42 0.65 2.64 -5.08
C LEU A 42 1.34 2.14 -3.82
N VAL A 43 2.35 1.31 -3.98
CA VAL A 43 3.28 0.93 -2.90
C VAL A 43 4.53 1.78 -3.02
N LEU A 44 4.83 2.53 -1.97
CA LEU A 44 6.07 3.30 -1.83
C LEU A 44 7.04 2.48 -0.97
N ALA A 45 8.01 1.86 -1.61
CA ALA A 45 8.99 0.99 -0.98
C ALA A 45 10.30 1.77 -0.71
N VAL A 46 10.52 2.10 0.56
CA VAL A 46 11.64 2.93 1.04
C VAL A 46 12.76 2.02 1.55
N ASP A 47 13.95 2.20 1.00
CA ASP A 47 15.15 1.48 1.40
C ASP A 47 15.58 1.87 2.82
N THR A 48 15.82 0.84 3.64
CA THR A 48 16.40 0.94 4.98
C THR A 48 17.53 -0.07 5.14
N SER A 49 18.21 -0.42 4.05
CA SER A 49 19.37 -1.30 4.06
C SER A 49 20.60 -0.65 4.71
N GLY A 50 21.65 -1.42 4.90
CA GLY A 50 22.82 -0.99 5.69
C GLY A 50 23.64 0.16 5.10
N SER A 51 23.49 0.45 3.81
CA SER A 51 24.09 1.63 3.16
C SER A 51 23.41 2.93 3.58
N VAL A 52 22.11 2.87 3.90
CA VAL A 52 21.31 4.05 4.29
C VAL A 52 21.55 4.40 5.75
N ASP A 53 22.23 5.51 6.02
CA ASP A 53 22.41 5.99 7.38
C ASP A 53 21.14 6.68 7.95
N ASN A 54 21.19 7.06 9.25
CA ASN A 54 20.02 7.69 9.90
C ASN A 54 19.64 9.03 9.26
N ASN A 55 20.58 9.82 8.81
CA ASN A 55 20.30 11.12 8.18
C ASN A 55 19.70 10.92 6.78
N GLU A 56 20.24 10.01 6.03
CA GLU A 56 19.76 9.62 4.70
C GLU A 56 18.34 9.05 4.76
N TYR A 57 18.07 8.18 5.73
CA TYR A 57 16.72 7.71 6.01
C TYR A 57 15.75 8.86 6.32
N GLN A 58 16.16 9.81 7.19
CA GLN A 58 15.32 10.97 7.50
C GLN A 58 15.04 11.83 6.25
N LEU A 59 16.00 11.98 5.36
CA LEU A 59 15.81 12.70 4.10
C LEU A 59 14.84 12.00 3.15
N GLN A 60 14.86 10.66 3.08
CA GLN A 60 13.86 9.91 2.31
C GLN A 60 12.45 10.12 2.86
N ILE A 61 12.27 10.00 4.17
CA ILE A 61 10.98 10.21 4.84
C ILE A 61 10.49 11.65 4.68
N GLU A 62 11.36 12.63 4.85
CA GLU A 62 11.05 14.05 4.64
C GLU A 62 10.65 14.32 3.17
N GLY A 63 11.31 13.65 2.23
CA GLY A 63 10.93 13.70 0.81
C GLY A 63 9.49 13.28 0.57
N LEU A 64 9.05 12.18 1.16
CA LEU A 64 7.66 11.73 1.09
C LEU A 64 6.70 12.68 1.80
N ILE A 65 7.00 13.10 3.03
CA ILE A 65 6.19 14.05 3.81
C ILE A 65 5.92 15.32 3.00
N ARG A 66 6.97 15.92 2.42
CA ARG A 66 6.86 17.15 1.63
C ARG A 66 6.12 16.93 0.31
N ALA A 67 6.35 15.80 -0.35
CA ALA A 67 5.71 15.50 -1.62
C ALA A 67 4.18 15.39 -1.47
N PHE A 68 3.66 14.75 -0.42
CA PHE A 68 2.21 14.68 -0.17
C PHE A 68 1.60 15.99 0.36
N ARG A 69 2.41 17.01 0.59
CA ARG A 69 1.98 18.38 0.90
C ARG A 69 2.22 19.36 -0.26
N ASP A 70 2.87 18.89 -1.34
CA ASP A 70 3.13 19.72 -2.53
C ASP A 70 1.83 19.98 -3.31
N PRO A 71 1.52 21.25 -3.65
CA PRO A 71 0.29 21.58 -4.34
C PRO A 71 0.10 20.89 -5.69
N ALA A 72 1.19 20.60 -6.42
CA ALA A 72 1.11 19.93 -7.72
C ALA A 72 0.82 18.43 -7.57
N VAL A 73 1.40 17.77 -6.54
CA VAL A 73 1.09 16.37 -6.21
C VAL A 73 -0.37 16.25 -5.73
N ILE A 74 -0.83 17.19 -4.88
CA ILE A 74 -2.22 17.25 -4.43
C ILE A 74 -3.17 17.44 -5.62
N ALA A 75 -2.85 18.35 -6.54
CA ALA A 75 -3.65 18.56 -7.76
C ALA A 75 -3.71 17.29 -8.64
N ALA A 76 -2.60 16.55 -8.78
CA ALA A 76 -2.58 15.28 -9.48
C ALA A 76 -3.47 14.23 -8.79
N ILE A 77 -3.42 14.12 -7.46
CA ILE A 77 -4.30 13.25 -6.67
C ILE A 77 -5.77 13.60 -6.90
N ILE A 78 -6.13 14.89 -6.80
CA ILE A 78 -7.50 15.36 -7.04
C ILE A 78 -7.96 14.99 -8.45
N GLY A 79 -7.07 15.07 -9.46
CA GLY A 79 -7.36 14.68 -10.84
C GLY A 79 -7.79 13.21 -10.99
N THR A 80 -7.42 12.33 -10.08
CA THR A 80 -7.80 10.91 -10.09
C THR A 80 -9.10 10.63 -9.30
N SER A 81 -9.62 11.60 -8.56
CA SER A 81 -10.73 11.40 -7.60
C SER A 81 -12.02 10.92 -8.25
N ALA A 82 -12.28 11.30 -9.51
CA ALA A 82 -13.44 10.83 -10.28
C ALA A 82 -13.48 9.31 -10.48
N VAL A 83 -12.33 8.63 -10.36
CA VAL A 83 -12.18 7.16 -10.48
C VAL A 83 -11.94 6.51 -9.11
N GLY A 84 -11.96 7.28 -8.03
CA GLY A 84 -11.77 6.78 -6.66
C GLY A 84 -10.46 7.20 -6.02
N GLY A 85 -9.61 7.96 -6.70
CA GLY A 85 -8.35 8.48 -6.15
C GLY A 85 -7.19 7.50 -6.19
N VAL A 86 -6.21 7.75 -5.36
CA VAL A 86 -5.00 6.91 -5.18
C VAL A 86 -5.10 6.15 -3.86
N ALA A 87 -5.02 4.84 -3.88
CA ALA A 87 -4.77 4.04 -2.68
C ALA A 87 -3.25 3.89 -2.53
N ALA A 88 -2.69 4.48 -1.48
CA ALA A 88 -1.25 4.48 -1.24
C ALA A 88 -0.89 3.80 0.09
N THR A 89 0.30 3.23 0.15
CA THR A 89 0.90 2.62 1.34
C THR A 89 2.41 2.83 1.34
N VAL A 90 3.05 2.78 2.50
CA VAL A 90 4.51 2.86 2.61
C VAL A 90 5.06 1.59 3.25
N VAL A 91 6.10 1.06 2.66
CA VAL A 91 6.81 -0.15 3.09
C VAL A 91 8.27 0.19 3.31
N HIS A 92 8.81 -0.12 4.47
CA HIS A 92 10.25 -0.22 4.68
C HIS A 92 10.76 -1.58 4.20
N TRP A 93 11.96 -1.58 3.64
CA TRP A 93 12.59 -2.83 3.24
C TRP A 93 14.11 -2.78 3.38
N SER A 94 14.72 -3.94 3.57
CA SER A 94 16.16 -4.13 3.60
C SER A 94 16.54 -5.51 3.03
N SER A 95 16.78 -6.50 3.86
CA SER A 95 17.14 -7.86 3.42
C SER A 95 15.95 -8.64 2.80
N VAL A 96 16.22 -9.85 2.31
CA VAL A 96 15.24 -10.70 1.61
C VAL A 96 13.94 -10.98 2.37
N ASN A 97 13.97 -11.02 3.70
CA ASN A 97 12.80 -11.31 4.55
C ASN A 97 12.41 -10.12 5.45
N ASP A 98 12.96 -8.96 5.19
CA ASP A 98 12.86 -7.82 6.07
C ASP A 98 12.10 -6.68 5.41
N GLN A 99 10.78 -6.82 5.36
CA GLN A 99 9.84 -5.84 4.84
C GLN A 99 8.72 -5.59 5.84
N GLU A 100 8.34 -4.32 6.00
CA GLU A 100 7.27 -3.92 6.90
C GLU A 100 6.41 -2.81 6.29
N GLN A 101 5.10 -3.02 6.29
CA GLN A 101 4.14 -1.97 5.92
C GLN A 101 4.00 -0.99 7.09
N ILE A 102 4.69 0.15 7.03
CA ILE A 102 4.75 1.14 8.12
C ILE A 102 3.59 2.14 8.09
N VAL A 103 3.02 2.40 6.92
CA VAL A 103 1.79 3.18 6.77
C VAL A 103 0.76 2.30 6.08
N PRO A 104 -0.37 2.01 6.70
CA PRO A 104 -1.41 1.19 6.10
C PRO A 104 -2.03 1.87 4.87
N TRP A 105 -2.65 1.05 4.00
CA TRP A 105 -3.35 1.53 2.83
C TRP A 105 -4.32 2.66 3.15
N SER A 106 -4.17 3.78 2.48
CA SER A 106 -4.98 4.99 2.63
C SER A 106 -5.46 5.49 1.27
N VAL A 107 -6.72 5.92 1.19
CA VAL A 107 -7.28 6.47 -0.05
C VAL A 107 -7.14 7.98 -0.07
N LEU A 108 -6.49 8.49 -1.09
CA LEU A 108 -6.18 9.90 -1.31
C LEU A 108 -7.05 10.42 -2.44
N THR A 109 -7.91 11.40 -2.16
CA THR A 109 -8.85 11.99 -3.14
C THR A 109 -8.85 13.51 -3.11
N ASN A 110 -8.26 14.11 -2.08
CA ASN A 110 -8.26 15.55 -1.85
C ASN A 110 -7.07 15.96 -0.95
N GLU A 111 -6.90 17.25 -0.74
CA GLU A 111 -5.83 17.82 0.08
C GLU A 111 -5.83 17.28 1.51
N LEU A 112 -7.00 17.17 2.14
CA LEU A 112 -7.11 16.68 3.52
C LEU A 112 -6.59 15.24 3.65
N SER A 113 -6.97 14.35 2.72
CA SER A 113 -6.51 12.96 2.71
C SER A 113 -5.02 12.84 2.38
N ALA A 114 -4.47 13.69 1.52
CA ALA A 114 -3.03 13.75 1.22
C ALA A 114 -2.24 14.22 2.45
N HIS A 115 -2.71 15.26 3.15
CA HIS A 115 -2.08 15.73 4.40
C HIS A 115 -2.16 14.67 5.50
N ALA A 116 -3.30 13.99 5.67
CA ALA A 116 -3.44 12.90 6.65
C ALA A 116 -2.46 11.75 6.36
N PHE A 117 -2.22 11.43 5.09
CA PHE A 117 -1.22 10.43 4.71
C PHE A 117 0.21 10.91 5.00
N SER A 118 0.52 12.17 4.71
CA SER A 118 1.78 12.81 5.11
C SER A 118 2.01 12.74 6.63
N ASP A 119 0.98 13.02 7.44
CA ASP A 119 1.06 12.93 8.91
C ASP A 119 1.25 11.49 9.39
N ALA A 120 0.63 10.53 8.73
CA ALA A 120 0.83 9.11 9.01
C ALA A 120 2.27 8.68 8.72
N ILE A 121 2.89 9.16 7.62
CA ILE A 121 4.31 8.93 7.32
C ILE A 121 5.19 9.54 8.43
N ALA A 122 4.93 10.79 8.82
CA ALA A 122 5.69 11.48 9.86
C ALA A 122 5.60 10.80 11.24
N SER A 123 4.51 10.09 11.50
CA SER A 123 4.26 9.37 12.76
C SER A 123 4.64 7.89 12.72
N ALA A 124 5.09 7.40 11.56
CA ALA A 124 5.44 6.00 11.40
C ALA A 124 6.68 5.64 12.24
N PRO A 125 6.77 4.39 12.75
CA PRO A 125 7.93 3.96 13.51
C PRO A 125 9.18 3.98 12.64
N THR A 126 10.27 4.49 13.21
CA THR A 126 11.60 4.32 12.63
C THR A 126 12.05 2.88 12.82
N ARG A 127 12.68 2.30 11.80
CA ARG A 127 13.14 0.93 11.84
C ARG A 127 14.63 0.82 12.12
N SER A 128 15.03 -0.31 12.69
CA SER A 128 16.42 -0.73 12.70
C SER A 128 16.84 -1.18 11.30
N PHE A 129 18.01 -0.74 10.87
CA PHE A 129 18.58 -1.08 9.56
C PHE A 129 19.14 -2.51 9.57
N SER A 130 19.07 -3.20 8.43
CA SER A 130 19.68 -4.50 8.18
C SER A 130 20.80 -4.34 7.14
N ASP A 131 21.85 -5.16 7.23
CA ASP A 131 23.07 -4.99 6.44
C ASP A 131 22.95 -5.37 4.95
N SER A 132 21.80 -5.81 4.45
CA SER A 132 21.67 -6.28 3.08
C SER A 132 20.51 -5.66 2.32
N THR A 133 20.65 -5.67 0.98
CA THR A 133 19.73 -5.04 0.01
C THR A 133 18.99 -6.14 -0.77
N GLY A 134 17.73 -6.37 -0.43
CA GLY A 134 16.90 -7.46 -0.97
C GLY A 134 15.76 -6.96 -1.87
N ILE A 135 16.08 -6.37 -3.03
CA ILE A 135 15.09 -5.77 -3.96
C ILE A 135 14.06 -6.82 -4.41
N GLY A 136 14.49 -8.03 -4.76
CA GLY A 136 13.54 -9.11 -5.11
C GLY A 136 12.55 -9.43 -3.97
N GLY A 137 12.99 -9.34 -2.72
CA GLY A 137 12.15 -9.54 -1.55
C GLY A 137 11.06 -8.50 -1.41
N VAL A 138 11.38 -7.22 -1.59
CA VAL A 138 10.37 -6.15 -1.50
C VAL A 138 9.41 -6.18 -2.68
N LEU A 139 9.82 -6.57 -3.87
CA LEU A 139 8.91 -6.75 -5.01
C LEU A 139 7.87 -7.85 -4.71
N GLN A 140 8.29 -9.01 -4.19
CA GLN A 140 7.38 -10.08 -3.78
C GLN A 140 6.44 -9.66 -2.64
N TYR A 141 6.95 -8.92 -1.68
CA TYR A 141 6.16 -8.41 -0.57
C TYR A 141 5.10 -7.43 -1.07
N SER A 142 5.49 -6.48 -1.92
CA SER A 142 4.62 -5.45 -2.48
C SER A 142 3.51 -6.03 -3.34
N GLU A 143 3.83 -7.00 -4.22
CA GLU A 143 2.82 -7.76 -4.97
C GLU A 143 1.80 -8.42 -4.04
N ARG A 144 2.27 -9.11 -3.00
CA ARG A 144 1.41 -9.80 -2.04
C ARG A 144 0.46 -8.86 -1.30
N ILE A 145 0.92 -7.66 -0.89
CA ILE A 145 0.05 -6.68 -0.21
C ILE A 145 -0.91 -5.99 -1.17
N ILE A 146 -0.57 -5.82 -2.45
CA ILE A 146 -1.49 -5.38 -3.50
C ILE A 146 -2.60 -6.42 -3.70
N ARG A 147 -2.28 -7.69 -3.82
CA ARG A 147 -3.27 -8.76 -4.01
C ARG A 147 -4.21 -8.98 -2.83
N ARG A 148 -3.78 -8.62 -1.63
CA ARG A 148 -4.53 -8.86 -0.38
C ARG A 148 -5.28 -7.66 0.15
N ASN A 149 -5.12 -6.51 -0.48
CA ASN A 149 -5.83 -5.31 -0.06
C ASN A 149 -7.31 -5.36 -0.50
N ARG A 150 -8.08 -4.32 -0.16
CA ARG A 150 -9.51 -4.19 -0.48
C ARG A 150 -9.77 -3.30 -1.70
N PHE A 151 -8.77 -3.04 -2.52
CA PHE A 151 -8.88 -2.12 -3.65
C PHE A 151 -8.89 -2.87 -4.98
N VAL A 152 -9.43 -2.21 -6.00
CA VAL A 152 -9.32 -2.58 -7.41
C VAL A 152 -8.86 -1.35 -8.17
N GLY A 153 -7.56 -1.22 -8.32
CA GLY A 153 -6.93 -0.15 -9.09
C GLY A 153 -7.05 -0.38 -10.59
N ARG A 154 -7.30 0.69 -11.33
CA ARG A 154 -7.13 0.69 -12.80
C ARG A 154 -5.66 0.48 -13.18
N ARG A 155 -4.78 1.02 -12.37
CA ARG A 155 -3.32 0.88 -12.43
C ARG A 155 -2.83 0.38 -11.08
N LYS A 156 -1.72 -0.34 -11.11
CA LYS A 156 -1.02 -0.79 -9.90
C LYS A 156 0.46 -0.51 -10.10
N SER A 157 1.09 0.10 -9.11
CA SER A 157 2.50 0.47 -9.18
C SER A 157 3.23 0.15 -7.88
N ILE A 158 4.44 -0.35 -8.02
CA ILE A 158 5.43 -0.47 -6.96
C ILE A 158 6.54 0.53 -7.28
N ASP A 159 6.74 1.48 -6.39
CA ASP A 159 7.78 2.49 -6.45
C ASP A 159 8.91 2.10 -5.50
N VAL A 160 10.05 1.66 -6.05
CA VAL A 160 11.21 1.25 -5.27
C VAL A 160 12.24 2.38 -5.23
N SER A 161 12.53 2.91 -4.04
CA SER A 161 13.68 3.80 -3.84
C SER A 161 14.83 3.04 -3.19
N GLY A 162 16.08 3.33 -3.60
CA GLY A 162 17.27 2.72 -3.01
C GLY A 162 18.57 3.33 -3.56
N ASP A 163 19.68 3.08 -2.83
CA ASP A 163 21.02 3.56 -3.12
C ASP A 163 22.02 2.44 -3.50
N GLY A 164 21.56 1.18 -3.52
CA GLY A 164 22.40 0.02 -3.83
C GLY A 164 21.75 -1.05 -4.70
N SER A 165 22.60 -1.86 -5.33
CA SER A 165 22.22 -3.05 -6.08
C SER A 165 21.78 -4.17 -5.15
N ASN A 166 20.95 -5.12 -5.68
CA ASN A 166 20.54 -6.29 -4.92
C ASN A 166 21.73 -7.17 -4.54
N ASN A 167 21.91 -7.43 -3.27
CA ASN A 167 22.95 -8.31 -2.75
C ASN A 167 22.39 -9.48 -1.89
N SER A 168 21.05 -9.57 -1.77
CA SER A 168 20.39 -10.57 -0.92
C SER A 168 19.15 -11.13 -1.59
N GLY A 169 18.96 -12.44 -1.50
CA GLY A 169 17.75 -13.13 -1.95
C GLY A 169 17.65 -13.34 -3.45
N ILE A 170 16.42 -13.39 -3.95
CA ILE A 170 16.11 -13.67 -5.36
C ILE A 170 16.54 -12.50 -6.24
N PRO A 171 17.16 -12.76 -7.43
CA PRO A 171 17.42 -11.69 -8.39
C PRO A 171 16.17 -10.90 -8.74
N PRO A 172 16.23 -9.54 -8.66
CA PRO A 172 15.05 -8.69 -8.88
C PRO A 172 14.37 -8.91 -10.24
N VAL A 173 15.14 -9.16 -11.29
CA VAL A 173 14.63 -9.38 -12.65
C VAL A 173 13.61 -10.52 -12.71
N LEU A 174 13.84 -11.61 -11.97
CA LEU A 174 12.91 -12.76 -11.96
C LEU A 174 11.58 -12.40 -11.27
N VAL A 175 11.67 -11.64 -10.20
CA VAL A 175 10.47 -11.19 -9.46
C VAL A 175 9.75 -10.08 -10.23
N ARG A 176 10.49 -9.13 -10.80
CA ARG A 176 9.95 -8.08 -11.65
C ARG A 176 9.09 -8.66 -12.78
N ASP A 177 9.61 -9.67 -13.48
CA ASP A 177 8.89 -10.29 -14.60
C ASP A 177 7.57 -10.93 -14.13
N MET A 178 7.58 -11.65 -12.99
CA MET A 178 6.37 -12.20 -12.37
C MET A 178 5.36 -11.10 -11.98
N VAL A 179 5.85 -10.01 -11.40
CA VAL A 179 5.02 -8.87 -10.95
C VAL A 179 4.38 -8.14 -12.14
N THR A 180 5.14 -7.97 -13.21
CA THR A 180 4.64 -7.32 -14.44
C THR A 180 3.65 -8.18 -15.21
N ASP A 181 3.78 -9.49 -15.18
CA ASP A 181 2.79 -10.43 -15.73
C ASP A 181 1.41 -10.32 -15.02
N GLU A 182 1.40 -9.89 -13.76
CA GLU A 182 0.18 -9.58 -12.99
C GLU A 182 -0.37 -8.16 -13.27
N GLY A 183 0.21 -7.45 -14.25
CA GLY A 183 -0.21 -6.09 -14.63
C GLY A 183 0.19 -5.01 -13.62
N ILE A 184 1.24 -5.24 -12.83
CA ILE A 184 1.79 -4.27 -11.89
C ILE A 184 3.03 -3.64 -12.51
N THR A 185 3.09 -2.31 -12.57
CA THR A 185 4.28 -1.58 -13.01
C THR A 185 5.25 -1.41 -11.86
N VAL A 186 6.54 -1.61 -12.12
CA VAL A 186 7.62 -1.34 -11.16
C VAL A 186 8.42 -0.14 -11.64
N ASN A 187 8.47 0.91 -10.84
CA ASN A 187 9.27 2.11 -11.08
C ASN A 187 10.39 2.24 -10.05
N GLY A 188 11.42 3.03 -10.36
CA GLY A 188 12.58 3.19 -9.52
C GLY A 188 12.94 4.65 -9.24
N LEU A 189 13.43 4.94 -8.01
CA LEU A 189 14.17 6.15 -7.66
C LEU A 189 15.54 5.72 -7.14
N THR A 190 16.58 5.99 -7.91
CA THR A 190 17.95 5.64 -7.53
C THR A 190 18.66 6.85 -6.96
N ILE A 191 19.36 6.62 -5.84
CA ILE A 191 20.21 7.61 -5.21
C ILE A 191 21.65 7.18 -5.52
N LEU A 192 22.42 8.04 -6.19
CA LEU A 192 23.70 7.68 -6.82
C LEU A 192 24.92 7.93 -5.92
N THR A 193 24.71 8.04 -4.60
CA THR A 193 25.79 8.33 -3.64
C THR A 193 26.89 7.28 -3.69
N ASP A 194 26.54 6.02 -3.53
CA ASP A 194 27.50 4.91 -3.42
C ASP A 194 27.71 4.19 -4.76
N GLU A 195 26.68 4.07 -5.58
CA GLU A 195 26.71 3.42 -6.88
C GLU A 195 26.36 4.39 -8.02
N PRO A 196 27.32 5.06 -8.66
CA PRO A 196 27.07 6.08 -9.70
C PRO A 196 26.29 5.58 -10.92
N PHE A 197 26.29 4.27 -11.18
CA PHE A 197 25.58 3.64 -12.31
C PHE A 197 24.35 2.83 -11.88
N LEU A 198 23.86 3.01 -10.67
CA LEU A 198 22.72 2.28 -10.12
C LEU A 198 21.47 2.39 -11.00
N HIS A 199 21.27 3.52 -11.65
CA HIS A 199 20.16 3.73 -12.58
C HIS A 199 20.16 2.75 -13.77
N LEU A 200 21.34 2.33 -14.26
CA LEU A 200 21.45 1.31 -15.31
C LEU A 200 21.08 -0.07 -14.75
N TYR A 201 21.54 -0.39 -13.55
CA TYR A 201 21.15 -1.63 -12.87
C TYR A 201 19.63 -1.71 -12.66
N PHE A 202 19.00 -0.61 -12.20
CA PHE A 202 17.55 -0.55 -12.04
C PHE A 202 16.81 -0.70 -13.37
N ALA A 203 17.30 -0.05 -14.43
CA ALA A 203 16.72 -0.16 -15.76
C ALA A 203 16.75 -1.59 -16.31
N GLU A 204 17.79 -2.34 -16.05
CA GLU A 204 17.94 -3.71 -16.53
C GLU A 204 17.23 -4.74 -15.64
N ASN A 205 17.27 -4.56 -14.31
CA ASN A 205 16.94 -5.61 -13.36
C ASN A 205 15.71 -5.36 -12.51
N VAL A 206 15.29 -4.07 -12.31
CA VAL A 206 14.27 -3.73 -11.32
C VAL A 206 12.99 -3.21 -11.94
N ILE A 207 13.07 -2.20 -12.81
CA ILE A 207 11.88 -1.60 -13.41
C ILE A 207 11.27 -2.49 -14.48
N GLY A 208 9.95 -2.41 -14.66
CA GLY A 208 9.23 -3.17 -15.68
C GLY A 208 7.74 -2.86 -15.69
N GLY A 209 7.05 -3.37 -16.71
CA GLY A 209 5.63 -3.12 -16.94
C GLY A 209 5.36 -1.89 -17.79
N GLU A 210 4.08 -1.60 -18.04
CA GLU A 210 3.64 -0.54 -18.94
C GLU A 210 4.06 0.84 -18.43
N GLY A 211 4.82 1.58 -19.23
CA GLY A 211 5.26 2.93 -18.90
C GLY A 211 6.29 3.03 -17.77
N ALA A 212 6.91 1.89 -17.39
CA ALA A 212 7.92 1.84 -16.34
C ALA A 212 9.07 2.84 -16.59
N PHE A 213 9.58 3.41 -15.50
CA PHE A 213 10.66 4.37 -15.55
C PHE A 213 11.56 4.31 -14.31
N VAL A 214 12.81 4.75 -14.49
CA VAL A 214 13.71 5.08 -13.40
C VAL A 214 13.97 6.58 -13.40
N MET A 215 14.02 7.18 -12.22
CA MET A 215 14.53 8.51 -11.96
C MET A 215 15.73 8.42 -11.04
N SER A 216 16.64 9.38 -11.16
CA SER A 216 17.85 9.40 -10.34
C SER A 216 18.03 10.75 -9.67
N VAL A 217 18.57 10.73 -8.47
CA VAL A 217 19.14 11.88 -7.78
C VAL A 217 20.63 11.61 -7.52
N ASN A 218 21.45 12.65 -7.56
CA ASN A 218 22.89 12.48 -7.40
C ASN A 218 23.27 12.10 -5.97
N ASP A 219 22.54 12.67 -5.02
CA ASP A 219 22.71 12.41 -3.60
C ASP A 219 21.40 12.66 -2.84
N TYR A 220 21.42 12.39 -1.54
CA TYR A 220 20.25 12.54 -0.66
C TYR A 220 19.76 13.99 -0.50
N SER A 221 20.57 15.02 -0.80
CA SER A 221 20.12 16.41 -0.76
C SER A 221 19.06 16.73 -1.79
N ASP A 222 19.04 15.98 -2.89
CA ASP A 222 18.11 16.13 -3.99
C ASP A 222 16.83 15.26 -3.83
N ILE A 223 16.79 14.39 -2.81
CA ILE A 223 15.72 13.37 -2.66
C ILE A 223 14.32 13.99 -2.59
N VAL A 224 14.17 15.14 -1.96
CA VAL A 224 12.86 15.84 -1.83
C VAL A 224 12.30 16.20 -3.21
N ILE A 225 13.17 16.73 -4.08
CA ILE A 225 12.79 17.11 -5.46
C ILE A 225 12.57 15.86 -6.30
N GLY A 226 13.43 14.85 -6.14
CA GLY A 226 13.34 13.56 -6.82
C GLY A 226 12.01 12.86 -6.51
N THR A 227 11.68 12.70 -5.23
CA THR A 227 10.43 12.09 -4.75
C THR A 227 9.19 12.82 -5.28
N ARG A 228 9.17 14.15 -5.16
CA ARG A 228 8.09 14.97 -5.70
C ARG A 228 7.88 14.74 -7.20
N ASN A 229 8.93 14.83 -7.99
CA ASN A 229 8.85 14.69 -9.44
C ASN A 229 8.43 13.28 -9.86
N LYS A 230 8.93 12.28 -9.12
CA LYS A 230 8.56 10.89 -9.33
C LYS A 230 7.08 10.65 -9.06
N LEU A 231 6.55 11.11 -7.90
CA LEU A 231 5.13 11.01 -7.56
C LEU A 231 4.24 11.73 -8.57
N LEU A 232 4.64 12.90 -9.05
CA LEU A 232 3.91 13.59 -10.12
C LEU A 232 3.82 12.73 -11.38
N ARG A 233 4.91 12.09 -11.79
CA ARG A 233 4.91 11.19 -12.94
C ARG A 233 4.04 9.96 -12.70
N GLU A 234 4.16 9.30 -11.55
CA GLU A 234 3.35 8.14 -11.16
C GLU A 234 1.85 8.41 -11.23
N ILE A 235 1.42 9.51 -10.64
CA ILE A 235 0.00 9.83 -10.51
C ILE A 235 -0.57 10.36 -11.83
N SER A 236 0.20 11.17 -12.59
CA SER A 236 -0.28 11.90 -13.77
C SER A 236 -0.32 11.10 -15.08
N VAL A 237 0.29 9.92 -15.17
CA VAL A 237 0.49 9.15 -16.42
C VAL A 237 -0.80 8.89 -17.22
N ASN A 238 -2.00 9.08 -16.68
CA ASN A 238 -3.26 8.81 -17.35
C ASN A 238 -4.21 10.01 -17.58
N ILE A 239 -3.82 11.22 -17.26
CA ILE A 239 -4.66 12.39 -17.60
C ILE A 239 -4.68 12.60 -19.13
N ALA A 240 -3.65 12.12 -19.83
CA ALA A 240 -3.51 12.26 -21.30
C ALA A 240 -4.23 11.17 -22.12
N ALA A 241 -4.70 10.08 -21.51
CA ALA A 241 -5.30 8.93 -22.21
C ALA A 241 -6.83 8.85 -22.12
N ALA A 242 -7.52 9.89 -21.61
CA ALA A 242 -8.97 9.96 -21.73
C ALA A 242 -9.33 10.17 -23.21
N PRO A 243 -10.09 9.28 -23.88
CA PRO A 243 -10.53 9.53 -25.24
C PRO A 243 -11.38 10.79 -25.23
N THR A 244 -10.93 11.80 -25.96
CA THR A 244 -11.78 12.93 -26.34
C THR A 244 -12.99 12.32 -27.05
N SER A 245 -14.14 12.34 -26.41
CA SER A 245 -15.42 11.96 -27.02
C SER A 245 -15.61 12.79 -28.28
N GLY A 246 -15.31 12.17 -29.42
CA GLY A 246 -15.52 12.78 -30.70
C GLY A 246 -16.99 13.15 -30.84
N MET A 247 -17.25 14.42 -30.93
CA MET A 247 -18.51 15.00 -31.34
C MET A 247 -18.85 14.48 -32.72
N ILE A 248 -19.77 13.54 -32.81
CA ILE A 248 -20.35 13.12 -34.09
C ILE A 248 -21.20 14.28 -34.58
N THR A 249 -20.64 15.10 -35.45
CA THR A 249 -21.42 16.05 -36.22
C THR A 249 -22.17 15.26 -37.31
N THR A 250 -23.41 14.96 -37.12
CA THR A 250 -24.33 14.62 -38.21
C THR A 250 -24.59 15.90 -38.99
N ARG A 251 -24.09 15.94 -40.22
CA ARG A 251 -24.53 16.93 -41.22
C ARG A 251 -25.82 16.44 -41.89
N PRO A 252 -26.68 17.38 -42.25
CA PRO A 252 -27.97 17.14 -42.90
C PRO A 252 -27.89 16.56 -44.31
#